data_4c074f2c003568da4dae8f1eb7513716
#
_entry.id   4c074f2c003568da4dae8f1eb7513716
#
_cell.length_a   1.000
_cell.length_b   1.000
_cell.length_c   1.000
_cell.angle_alpha   90.00
_cell.angle_beta   90.00
_cell.angle_gamma   90.00
#
_symmetry.space_group_name_H-M   'P 1'
#
loop_
_entity.id
_entity.type
_entity.pdbx_description
1 polymer ?
#
loop_
_entity_poly.entity_id
_entity_poly.type
_entity_poly.pdbx_seq_one_letter_code
_entity_poly.pdbx_strand_id
1 'polypeptide(L)'
;MRNKDNQHSRLYYIILTIVIIAICVVVVILFNTLKTNRSHSTDRYADFTELKKDTIKNKDWRIKTKHRKNKDILVTAIHGGGIEPGTTEIARRISNVGKYNFYTFEGLRKSNNDQLHVTSTHFNEPILDKLLKNTKETLSIHGFSGDDPIVYIGGKDKKMSHSIAKELRKKDFTVKESPNRIDAKSSDNIANKNESNSGVQLELTTALRKQFFKHYKLDRHTRSAVSYTHLRAHE
;
A
#
# COMPACT_ATOMS: atom_id res chain seq x y z
N MET A 1 21.12 -20.18 -65.83
CA MET A 1 21.28 -19.07 -64.93
C MET A 1 19.95 -18.64 -64.17
N ARG A 2 18.82 -18.73 -64.80
CA ARG A 2 17.49 -18.28 -64.27
C ARG A 2 16.95 -18.99 -63.00
N ASN A 3 17.51 -20.18 -62.66
CA ASN A 3 16.97 -20.99 -61.57
C ASN A 3 17.62 -20.66 -60.18
N LYS A 4 18.84 -20.12 -60.14
CA LYS A 4 19.53 -19.76 -58.88
C LYS A 4 19.00 -18.46 -58.26
N ASP A 5 18.65 -17.47 -59.09
CA ASP A 5 18.16 -16.18 -58.62
C ASP A 5 16.78 -16.30 -57.93
N ASN A 6 15.96 -17.24 -58.44
CA ASN A 6 14.64 -17.51 -57.88
C ASN A 6 14.70 -18.27 -56.53
N GLN A 7 15.77 -19.03 -56.31
CA GLN A 7 15.99 -19.76 -55.07
C GLN A 7 16.50 -18.83 -53.94
N HIS A 8 17.40 -17.88 -54.27
CA HIS A 8 17.87 -16.87 -53.31
C HIS A 8 16.78 -15.90 -52.89
N SER A 9 15.90 -15.48 -53.81
CA SER A 9 14.80 -14.62 -53.49
C SER A 9 13.76 -15.32 -52.56
N ARG A 10 13.45 -16.60 -52.80
CA ARG A 10 12.58 -17.39 -51.95
C ARG A 10 13.16 -17.55 -50.54
N LEU A 11 14.44 -17.85 -50.43
CA LEU A 11 15.12 -17.97 -49.12
C LEU A 11 15.09 -16.64 -48.34
N TYR A 12 15.34 -15.54 -49.05
CA TYR A 12 15.25 -14.20 -48.46
C TYR A 12 13.86 -13.90 -47.89
N TYR A 13 12.78 -14.17 -48.63
CA TYR A 13 11.41 -13.96 -48.13
C TYR A 13 11.06 -14.88 -46.98
N ILE A 14 11.54 -16.12 -46.97
CA ILE A 14 11.35 -17.04 -45.84
C ILE A 14 12.03 -16.49 -44.57
N ILE A 15 13.29 -16.07 -44.69
CA ILE A 15 14.03 -15.47 -43.54
C ILE A 15 13.33 -14.20 -43.06
N LEU A 16 12.93 -13.31 -43.96
CA LEU A 16 12.23 -12.08 -43.62
C LEU A 16 10.92 -12.38 -42.88
N THR A 17 10.15 -13.36 -43.33
CA THR A 17 8.89 -13.79 -42.68
C THR A 17 9.15 -14.33 -41.28
N ILE A 18 10.19 -15.15 -41.09
CA ILE A 18 10.58 -15.67 -39.77
C ILE A 18 10.96 -14.53 -38.81
N VAL A 19 11.74 -13.55 -39.30
CA VAL A 19 12.14 -12.39 -38.50
C VAL A 19 10.92 -11.55 -38.08
N ILE A 20 9.98 -11.31 -38.98
CA ILE A 20 8.75 -10.58 -38.69
C ILE A 20 7.90 -11.32 -37.62
N ILE A 21 7.75 -12.65 -37.79
CA ILE A 21 7.03 -13.47 -36.77
C ILE A 21 7.73 -13.40 -35.43
N ALA A 22 9.06 -13.49 -35.38
CA ALA A 22 9.80 -13.39 -34.13
C ALA A 22 9.60 -12.01 -33.43
N ILE A 23 9.64 -10.93 -34.21
CA ILE A 23 9.37 -9.58 -33.70
C ILE A 23 7.93 -9.48 -33.18
N CYS A 24 6.94 -9.99 -33.90
CA CYS A 24 5.54 -10.02 -33.44
C CYS A 24 5.37 -10.79 -32.12
N VAL A 25 6.03 -11.94 -31.98
CA VAL A 25 6.00 -12.76 -30.75
C VAL A 25 6.62 -11.97 -29.59
N VAL A 26 7.77 -11.31 -29.79
CA VAL A 26 8.41 -10.48 -28.76
C VAL A 26 7.48 -9.31 -28.34
N VAL A 27 6.86 -8.63 -29.29
CA VAL A 27 5.90 -7.54 -29.03
C VAL A 27 4.69 -8.05 -28.24
N VAL A 28 4.13 -9.22 -28.60
CA VAL A 28 3.02 -9.83 -27.85
C VAL A 28 3.44 -10.22 -26.44
N ILE A 29 4.64 -10.79 -26.27
CA ILE A 29 5.17 -11.12 -24.92
C ILE A 29 5.34 -9.84 -24.11
N LEU A 30 5.96 -8.79 -24.66
CA LEU A 30 6.13 -7.50 -24.00
C LEU A 30 4.77 -6.86 -23.65
N PHE A 31 3.82 -6.91 -24.58
CA PHE A 31 2.47 -6.38 -24.32
C PHE A 31 1.74 -7.17 -23.21
N ASN A 32 1.86 -8.50 -23.19
CA ASN A 32 1.29 -9.34 -22.16
C ASN A 32 2.00 -9.16 -20.80
N THR A 33 3.32 -8.98 -20.77
CA THR A 33 4.05 -8.67 -19.52
C THR A 33 3.69 -7.29 -18.98
N LEU A 34 3.55 -6.28 -19.85
CA LEU A 34 3.05 -4.96 -19.47
C LEU A 34 1.59 -5.01 -18.98
N LYS A 35 0.74 -5.83 -19.60
CA LYS A 35 -0.64 -6.02 -19.21
C LYS A 35 -0.78 -6.81 -17.90
N THR A 36 0.06 -7.83 -17.66
CA THR A 36 0.10 -8.58 -16.39
C THR A 36 0.62 -7.72 -15.25
N ASN A 37 1.60 -6.85 -15.47
CA ASN A 37 2.03 -5.87 -14.48
C ASN A 37 0.94 -4.81 -14.17
N ARG A 38 0.05 -4.50 -15.12
CA ARG A 38 -1.15 -3.68 -14.88
C ARG A 38 -2.32 -4.44 -14.23
N SER A 39 -2.36 -5.76 -14.37
CA SER A 39 -3.53 -6.59 -14.02
C SER A 39 -3.65 -6.95 -12.54
N HIS A 40 -2.75 -6.48 -11.64
CA HIS A 40 -2.85 -6.76 -10.21
C HIS A 40 -3.30 -5.57 -9.35
N SER A 41 -3.50 -4.39 -9.94
CA SER A 41 -4.13 -3.26 -9.25
C SER A 41 -5.57 -3.12 -9.75
N THR A 42 -6.54 -3.36 -8.87
CA THR A 42 -7.95 -2.97 -9.08
C THR A 42 -8.13 -1.46 -8.89
N ASP A 43 -7.03 -0.71 -8.73
CA ASP A 43 -7.03 0.71 -8.49
C ASP A 43 -7.52 1.46 -9.73
N ARG A 44 -8.34 2.48 -9.49
CA ARG A 44 -8.84 3.37 -10.54
C ARG A 44 -7.71 4.20 -11.16
N TYR A 45 -6.71 4.56 -10.37
CA TYR A 45 -5.57 5.40 -10.74
C TYR A 45 -4.27 4.61 -10.69
N ALA A 46 -3.42 4.80 -11.68
CA ALA A 46 -2.12 4.12 -11.73
C ALA A 46 -1.17 4.59 -10.61
N ASP A 47 -1.26 5.87 -10.21
CA ASP A 47 -0.46 6.47 -9.16
C ASP A 47 -1.16 7.69 -8.53
N PHE A 48 -0.55 8.31 -7.51
CA PHE A 48 -1.10 9.51 -6.88
C PHE A 48 -1.09 10.73 -7.84
N THR A 49 -0.17 10.79 -8.78
CA THR A 49 -0.11 11.90 -9.75
C THR A 49 -1.34 11.90 -10.66
N GLU A 50 -1.76 10.73 -11.11
CA GLU A 50 -3.00 10.56 -11.90
C GLU A 50 -4.23 10.87 -11.04
N LEU A 51 -4.31 10.32 -9.82
CA LEU A 51 -5.39 10.60 -8.89
C LEU A 51 -5.57 12.11 -8.66
N LYS A 52 -4.47 12.84 -8.46
CA LYS A 52 -4.49 14.28 -8.22
C LYS A 52 -5.02 15.09 -9.40
N LYS A 53 -4.85 14.62 -10.64
CA LYS A 53 -5.38 15.30 -11.84
C LYS A 53 -6.90 15.22 -11.91
N ASP A 54 -7.49 14.09 -11.52
CA ASP A 54 -8.91 13.80 -11.66
C ASP A 54 -9.75 14.15 -10.42
N THR A 55 -9.12 14.59 -9.33
CA THR A 55 -9.78 14.75 -8.04
C THR A 55 -9.41 16.06 -7.36
N ILE A 56 -10.25 16.52 -6.43
CA ILE A 56 -10.12 17.84 -5.80
C ILE A 56 -9.66 17.67 -4.35
N LYS A 57 -8.49 18.22 -4.04
CA LYS A 57 -7.98 18.30 -2.66
C LYS A 57 -8.97 19.04 -1.75
N ASN A 58 -9.11 18.58 -0.53
CA ASN A 58 -10.03 19.05 0.51
C ASN A 58 -11.54 18.82 0.20
N LYS A 59 -11.88 18.31 -0.96
CA LYS A 59 -13.22 17.84 -1.33
C LYS A 59 -13.26 16.30 -1.39
N ASP A 60 -12.42 15.71 -2.23
CA ASP A 60 -12.36 14.26 -2.41
C ASP A 60 -11.39 13.61 -1.42
N TRP A 61 -10.27 14.29 -1.13
CA TRP A 61 -9.23 13.79 -0.25
C TRP A 61 -8.48 14.94 0.44
N ARG A 62 -7.73 14.59 1.48
CA ARG A 62 -6.77 15.51 2.12
C ARG A 62 -5.57 14.77 2.65
N ILE A 63 -4.50 15.52 2.92
CA ILE A 63 -3.31 15.04 3.60
C ILE A 63 -3.22 15.73 4.94
N LYS A 64 -2.83 14.99 5.98
CA LYS A 64 -2.45 15.52 7.28
C LYS A 64 -1.10 14.99 7.67
N THR A 65 -0.26 15.86 8.20
CA THR A 65 1.05 15.52 8.74
C THR A 65 1.20 16.07 10.15
N LYS A 66 2.05 15.43 10.94
CA LYS A 66 2.51 15.97 12.21
C LYS A 66 3.99 15.68 12.38
N HIS A 67 4.76 16.74 12.48
CA HIS A 67 6.19 16.66 12.74
C HIS A 67 6.46 16.60 14.23
N ARG A 68 7.42 15.78 14.63
CA ARG A 68 7.85 15.60 16.01
C ARG A 68 9.36 15.83 16.14
N LYS A 69 9.85 16.01 17.37
CA LYS A 69 11.29 16.14 17.62
C LYS A 69 12.05 14.86 17.25
N ASN A 70 11.50 13.70 17.59
CA ASN A 70 12.03 12.43 17.10
C ASN A 70 11.58 12.22 15.65
N LYS A 71 12.54 12.44 14.73
CA LYS A 71 12.32 12.31 13.28
C LYS A 71 12.59 10.92 12.75
N ASP A 72 13.13 10.02 13.56
CA ASP A 72 13.61 8.71 13.11
C ASP A 72 12.47 7.76 12.73
N ILE A 73 11.28 7.94 13.32
CA ILE A 73 10.13 7.06 13.09
C ILE A 73 8.98 7.82 12.45
N LEU A 74 8.44 7.28 11.35
CA LEU A 74 7.22 7.73 10.70
C LEU A 74 6.13 6.67 10.81
N VAL A 75 4.96 7.08 11.34
CA VAL A 75 3.75 6.27 11.28
C VAL A 75 2.84 6.83 10.19
N THR A 76 2.45 6.00 9.24
CA THR A 76 1.66 6.44 8.09
C THR A 76 0.39 5.61 7.88
N ALA A 77 -0.63 6.23 7.29
CA ALA A 77 -1.83 5.60 6.76
C ALA A 77 -2.15 6.22 5.40
N ILE A 78 -1.71 5.60 4.33
CA ILE A 78 -1.92 6.13 2.96
C ILE A 78 -3.32 5.84 2.41
N HIS A 79 -4.08 5.00 3.07
CA HIS A 79 -5.48 4.69 2.72
C HIS A 79 -6.45 5.12 3.82
N GLY A 80 -6.19 6.28 4.40
CA GLY A 80 -6.97 6.80 5.52
C GLY A 80 -8.38 7.28 5.16
N GLY A 81 -9.08 7.79 6.16
CA GLY A 81 -10.42 8.35 6.00
C GLY A 81 -11.45 7.29 5.62
N GLY A 82 -12.09 7.44 4.47
CA GLY A 82 -13.10 6.51 3.96
C GLY A 82 -12.54 5.42 3.07
N ILE A 83 -11.23 5.40 2.73
CA ILE A 83 -10.61 4.38 1.87
C ILE A 83 -10.54 3.04 2.62
N GLU A 84 -9.80 3.03 3.72
CA GLU A 84 -9.73 1.91 4.68
C GLU A 84 -10.09 2.44 6.08
N PRO A 85 -11.37 2.51 6.41
CA PRO A 85 -11.84 3.18 7.62
C PRO A 85 -11.18 2.68 8.89
N GLY A 86 -10.70 3.61 9.73
CA GLY A 86 -10.05 3.34 11.01
C GLY A 86 -8.52 3.45 10.98
N THR A 87 -7.88 3.34 9.82
CA THR A 87 -6.42 3.35 9.69
C THR A 87 -5.80 4.68 10.10
N THR A 88 -6.38 5.81 9.67
CA THR A 88 -5.93 7.15 10.09
C THR A 88 -5.94 7.31 11.61
N GLU A 89 -7.03 6.92 12.25
CA GLU A 89 -7.23 7.13 13.69
C GLU A 89 -6.26 6.27 14.49
N ILE A 90 -6.04 5.01 14.06
CA ILE A 90 -5.08 4.09 14.69
C ILE A 90 -3.66 4.60 14.50
N ALA A 91 -3.25 4.94 13.27
CA ALA A 91 -1.92 5.47 12.98
C ALA A 91 -1.64 6.76 13.77
N ARG A 92 -2.60 7.68 13.82
CA ARG A 92 -2.50 8.91 14.61
C ARG A 92 -2.35 8.64 16.10
N ARG A 93 -3.06 7.64 16.63
CA ARG A 93 -2.95 7.27 18.04
C ARG A 93 -1.58 6.70 18.36
N ILE A 94 -1.05 5.80 17.54
CA ILE A 94 0.30 5.24 17.67
C ILE A 94 1.35 6.38 17.63
N SER A 95 1.26 7.26 16.63
CA SER A 95 2.14 8.41 16.51
C SER A 95 2.08 9.34 17.73
N ASN A 96 0.89 9.60 18.28
CA ASN A 96 0.74 10.48 19.44
C ASN A 96 1.34 9.88 20.71
N VAL A 97 1.12 8.59 20.97
CA VAL A 97 1.67 7.89 22.13
C VAL A 97 3.19 7.79 22.05
N GLY A 98 3.72 7.36 20.91
CA GLY A 98 5.17 7.22 20.69
C GLY A 98 5.89 8.53 20.39
N LYS A 99 5.17 9.66 20.24
CA LYS A 99 5.70 10.96 19.82
C LYS A 99 6.48 10.88 18.50
N TYR A 100 5.99 10.04 17.55
CA TYR A 100 6.55 9.81 16.23
C TYR A 100 6.00 10.81 15.20
N ASN A 101 6.68 10.97 14.09
CA ASN A 101 6.14 11.64 12.91
C ASN A 101 4.89 10.92 12.41
N PHE A 102 3.99 11.68 11.80
CA PHE A 102 2.73 11.16 11.30
C PHE A 102 2.43 11.68 9.91
N TYR A 103 1.90 10.82 9.07
CA TYR A 103 1.34 11.15 7.77
C TYR A 103 0.06 10.35 7.55
N THR A 104 -0.95 10.98 6.93
CA THR A 104 -2.11 10.27 6.41
C THR A 104 -2.64 10.93 5.15
N PHE A 105 -3.03 10.10 4.18
CA PHE A 105 -3.88 10.47 3.06
C PHE A 105 -5.29 9.96 3.36
N GLU A 106 -6.27 10.86 3.38
CA GLU A 106 -7.64 10.56 3.81
C GLU A 106 -8.62 10.77 2.67
N GLY A 107 -9.41 9.74 2.31
CA GLY A 107 -10.59 9.88 1.46
C GLY A 107 -11.72 10.58 2.23
N LEU A 108 -12.33 11.60 1.61
CA LEU A 108 -13.34 12.48 2.23
C LEU A 108 -14.73 12.32 1.65
N ARG A 109 -14.89 11.60 0.56
CA ARG A 109 -16.17 11.41 -0.11
C ARG A 109 -17.20 10.78 0.81
N LYS A 110 -18.47 11.02 0.57
CA LYS A 110 -19.58 10.35 1.30
C LYS A 110 -19.62 8.86 0.98
N SER A 111 -19.27 8.47 -0.26
CA SER A 111 -19.22 7.10 -0.79
C SER A 111 -18.11 6.97 -1.82
N ASN A 112 -17.79 5.76 -2.27
CA ASN A 112 -16.81 5.46 -3.32
C ASN A 112 -15.39 5.96 -3.00
N ASN A 113 -15.00 5.94 -1.73
CA ASN A 113 -13.63 6.28 -1.34
C ASN A 113 -12.62 5.20 -1.76
N ASP A 114 -13.06 3.96 -1.99
CA ASP A 114 -12.28 2.87 -2.58
C ASP A 114 -11.66 3.27 -3.93
N GLN A 115 -12.33 4.12 -4.71
CA GLN A 115 -11.78 4.68 -5.95
C GLN A 115 -10.58 5.62 -5.75
N LEU A 116 -10.31 6.06 -4.52
CA LEU A 116 -9.13 6.87 -4.15
C LEU A 116 -7.97 6.00 -3.65
N HIS A 117 -8.14 4.70 -3.67
CA HIS A 117 -7.07 3.77 -3.36
C HIS A 117 -5.99 3.82 -4.45
N VAL A 118 -4.74 3.88 -4.04
CA VAL A 118 -3.55 3.72 -4.88
C VAL A 118 -2.60 2.80 -4.15
N THR A 119 -2.27 1.68 -4.77
CA THR A 119 -1.42 0.66 -4.14
C THR A 119 -0.09 1.22 -3.64
N SER A 120 0.40 0.69 -2.52
CA SER A 120 1.57 1.22 -1.79
C SER A 120 2.85 1.30 -2.62
N THR A 121 2.98 0.48 -3.67
CA THR A 121 4.13 0.51 -4.58
C THR A 121 4.06 1.65 -5.61
N HIS A 122 2.89 2.22 -5.84
CA HIS A 122 2.63 3.28 -6.81
C HIS A 122 2.25 4.63 -6.16
N PHE A 123 2.22 4.68 -4.83
CA PHE A 123 1.83 5.89 -4.10
C PHE A 123 3.00 6.89 -4.05
N ASN A 124 3.05 7.79 -5.04
CA ASN A 124 4.13 8.77 -5.28
C ASN A 124 3.76 10.18 -4.80
N GLU A 125 3.24 10.32 -3.57
CA GLU A 125 2.84 11.61 -3.02
C GLU A 125 4.06 12.38 -2.49
N PRO A 126 4.33 13.63 -2.99
CA PRO A 126 5.59 14.33 -2.74
C PRO A 126 5.88 14.67 -1.27
N ILE A 127 4.84 14.91 -0.44
CA ILE A 127 5.04 15.21 0.99
C ILE A 127 5.49 13.95 1.72
N LEU A 128 4.86 12.80 1.41
CA LEU A 128 5.25 11.52 1.98
C LEU A 128 6.66 11.13 1.54
N ASP A 129 6.98 11.26 0.26
CA ASP A 129 8.32 10.96 -0.26
C ASP A 129 9.40 11.78 0.45
N LYS A 130 9.14 13.07 0.70
CA LYS A 130 10.05 13.93 1.46
C LYS A 130 10.19 13.50 2.92
N LEU A 131 9.10 13.07 3.57
CA LEU A 131 9.15 12.58 4.94
C LEU A 131 9.95 11.28 5.05
N LEU A 132 9.74 10.35 4.13
CA LEU A 132 10.42 9.05 4.10
C LEU A 132 11.94 9.21 3.95
N LYS A 133 12.40 10.11 3.07
CA LYS A 133 13.83 10.40 2.88
C LYS A 133 14.54 10.97 4.12
N ASN A 134 13.80 11.36 5.15
CA ASN A 134 14.33 11.92 6.40
C ASN A 134 13.89 11.04 7.61
N THR A 135 13.60 9.78 7.39
CA THR A 135 13.07 8.85 8.40
C THR A 135 13.82 7.52 8.30
N LYS A 136 14.27 6.98 9.42
CA LYS A 136 14.97 5.68 9.48
C LYS A 136 14.01 4.49 9.52
N GLU A 137 12.92 4.61 10.25
CA GLU A 137 11.96 3.53 10.48
C GLU A 137 10.55 3.96 10.04
N THR A 138 9.84 3.11 9.33
CA THR A 138 8.47 3.38 8.88
C THR A 138 7.53 2.28 9.33
N LEU A 139 6.42 2.68 9.96
CA LEU A 139 5.28 1.83 10.25
C LEU A 139 4.08 2.27 9.42
N SER A 140 3.68 1.47 8.45
CA SER A 140 2.52 1.72 7.60
C SER A 140 1.31 0.93 8.08
N ILE A 141 0.18 1.63 8.29
CA ILE A 141 -1.07 1.05 8.78
C ILE A 141 -2.07 0.98 7.64
N HIS A 142 -2.49 -0.24 7.33
CA HIS A 142 -3.45 -0.58 6.28
C HIS A 142 -4.66 -1.31 6.84
N GLY A 143 -5.74 -1.29 6.06
CA GLY A 143 -6.94 -2.03 6.36
C GLY A 143 -7.13 -3.19 5.39
N PHE A 144 -7.40 -4.35 5.93
CA PHE A 144 -7.70 -5.55 5.17
C PHE A 144 -9.14 -6.00 5.41
N SER A 145 -9.75 -6.65 4.43
CA SER A 145 -11.05 -7.28 4.62
C SER A 145 -10.89 -8.55 5.47
N GLY A 146 -11.87 -8.84 6.32
CA GLY A 146 -11.90 -10.07 7.12
C GLY A 146 -12.79 -9.96 8.34
N ASP A 147 -13.41 -11.07 8.69
CA ASP A 147 -14.38 -11.18 9.79
C ASP A 147 -13.74 -11.67 11.10
N ASP A 148 -12.51 -12.19 11.02
CA ASP A 148 -11.70 -12.51 12.20
C ASP A 148 -10.80 -11.32 12.57
N PRO A 149 -10.58 -11.03 13.89
CA PRO A 149 -9.74 -9.94 14.34
C PRO A 149 -8.24 -10.29 14.25
N ILE A 150 -7.62 -10.05 13.09
CA ILE A 150 -6.23 -10.43 12.79
C ILE A 150 -5.42 -9.21 12.40
N VAL A 151 -4.16 -9.15 12.87
CA VAL A 151 -3.08 -8.32 12.36
C VAL A 151 -2.21 -9.17 11.42
N TYR A 152 -2.16 -8.83 10.15
CA TYR A 152 -1.13 -9.35 9.27
C TYR A 152 0.06 -8.40 9.28
N ILE A 153 1.28 -8.95 9.43
CA ILE A 153 2.52 -8.17 9.51
C ILE A 153 3.44 -8.51 8.35
N GLY A 154 3.89 -7.49 7.65
CA GLY A 154 4.79 -7.57 6.51
C GLY A 154 5.86 -6.48 6.53
N GLY A 155 6.60 -6.36 5.41
CA GLY A 155 7.69 -5.41 5.27
C GLY A 155 9.07 -6.05 5.29
N LYS A 156 10.08 -5.22 5.03
CA LYS A 156 11.49 -5.67 4.95
C LYS A 156 12.20 -5.60 6.29
N ASP A 157 11.76 -4.76 7.23
CA ASP A 157 12.36 -4.66 8.55
C ASP A 157 11.94 -5.83 9.46
N LYS A 158 12.75 -6.88 9.47
CA LYS A 158 12.49 -8.09 10.24
C LYS A 158 12.62 -7.87 11.74
N LYS A 159 13.55 -7.02 12.19
CA LYS A 159 13.77 -6.72 13.61
C LYS A 159 12.57 -5.98 14.20
N MET A 160 12.13 -4.93 13.53
CA MET A 160 10.95 -4.15 13.92
C MET A 160 9.68 -5.00 13.86
N SER A 161 9.49 -5.78 12.77
CA SER A 161 8.34 -6.70 12.61
C SER A 161 8.27 -7.71 13.76
N HIS A 162 9.40 -8.35 14.10
CA HIS A 162 9.45 -9.31 15.19
C HIS A 162 9.10 -8.67 16.54
N SER A 163 9.66 -7.49 16.81
CA SER A 163 9.38 -6.76 18.05
C SER A 163 7.91 -6.36 18.16
N ILE A 164 7.32 -5.81 17.09
CA ILE A 164 5.90 -5.47 17.05
C ILE A 164 5.02 -6.71 17.24
N ALA A 165 5.30 -7.79 16.51
CA ALA A 165 4.53 -9.03 16.61
C ALA A 165 4.58 -9.62 18.03
N LYS A 166 5.75 -9.60 18.67
CA LYS A 166 5.94 -10.06 20.05
C LYS A 166 5.07 -9.25 21.03
N GLU A 167 5.11 -7.92 20.95
CA GLU A 167 4.34 -7.05 21.86
C GLU A 167 2.83 -7.15 21.62
N LEU A 168 2.40 -7.26 20.36
CA LEU A 168 0.98 -7.47 20.04
C LEU A 168 0.48 -8.80 20.60
N ARG A 169 1.23 -9.90 20.43
CA ARG A 169 0.85 -11.22 20.98
C ARG A 169 0.75 -11.24 22.50
N LYS A 170 1.62 -10.49 23.21
CA LYS A 170 1.52 -10.31 24.67
C LYS A 170 0.24 -9.60 25.12
N LYS A 171 -0.43 -8.95 24.21
CA LYS A 171 -1.71 -8.24 24.40
C LYS A 171 -2.88 -8.97 23.72
N ASP A 172 -2.73 -10.28 23.53
CA ASP A 172 -3.74 -11.20 22.99
C ASP A 172 -4.20 -10.89 21.54
N PHE A 173 -3.43 -10.10 20.81
CA PHE A 173 -3.71 -9.94 19.38
C PHE A 173 -3.30 -11.19 18.59
N THR A 174 -4.17 -11.63 17.70
CA THR A 174 -3.84 -12.65 16.70
C THR A 174 -2.98 -12.01 15.61
N VAL A 175 -1.68 -12.37 15.59
CA VAL A 175 -0.71 -11.85 14.61
C VAL A 175 -0.26 -12.96 13.68
N LYS A 176 -0.44 -12.75 12.37
CA LYS A 176 -0.02 -13.65 11.29
C LYS A 176 0.93 -12.94 10.34
N GLU A 177 1.79 -13.69 9.65
CA GLU A 177 2.56 -13.14 8.52
C GLU A 177 1.61 -12.76 7.39
N SER A 178 1.95 -11.67 6.70
CA SER A 178 1.17 -11.24 5.55
C SER A 178 1.29 -12.23 4.40
N PRO A 179 0.17 -12.58 3.74
CA PRO A 179 0.22 -13.31 2.47
C PRO A 179 1.05 -12.56 1.42
N ASN A 180 1.64 -13.28 0.47
CA ASN A 180 2.57 -12.72 -0.54
C ASN A 180 2.01 -11.50 -1.28
N ARG A 181 0.69 -11.45 -1.53
CA ARG A 181 0.05 -10.33 -2.24
C ARG A 181 0.03 -9.01 -1.47
N ILE A 182 0.25 -9.04 -0.15
CA ILE A 182 0.23 -7.87 0.75
C ILE A 182 1.44 -7.86 1.71
N ASP A 183 2.51 -8.59 1.38
CA ASP A 183 3.66 -8.80 2.26
C ASP A 183 4.59 -7.58 2.39
N ALA A 184 4.37 -6.56 1.58
CA ALA A 184 5.12 -5.30 1.56
C ALA A 184 6.65 -5.47 1.44
N LYS A 185 7.13 -6.52 0.76
CA LYS A 185 8.57 -6.79 0.58
C LYS A 185 9.18 -6.07 -0.62
N SER A 186 8.36 -5.53 -1.54
CA SER A 186 8.87 -4.74 -2.65
C SER A 186 9.62 -3.51 -2.16
N SER A 187 10.75 -3.18 -2.79
CA SER A 187 11.47 -1.91 -2.57
C SER A 187 10.63 -0.69 -2.94
N ASP A 188 9.67 -0.86 -3.86
CA ASP A 188 8.78 0.21 -4.31
C ASP A 188 7.63 0.48 -3.34
N ASN A 189 7.39 -0.42 -2.38
CA ASN A 189 6.41 -0.16 -1.32
C ASN A 189 6.85 1.02 -0.45
N ILE A 190 5.95 1.96 -0.18
CA ILE A 190 6.26 3.19 0.56
C ILE A 190 6.85 2.92 1.95
N ALA A 191 6.50 1.81 2.59
CA ALA A 191 7.07 1.45 3.89
C ALA A 191 8.59 1.23 3.81
N ASN A 192 9.12 0.86 2.64
CA ASN A 192 10.53 0.56 2.42
C ASN A 192 11.31 1.70 1.72
N LYS A 193 10.68 2.87 1.49
CA LYS A 193 11.34 4.04 0.85
C LYS A 193 12.01 5.00 1.84
N ASN A 194 12.17 4.59 3.08
CA ASN A 194 12.88 5.35 4.12
C ASN A 194 14.40 5.22 3.97
N GLU A 195 15.18 5.92 4.80
CA GLU A 195 16.65 5.92 4.77
C GLU A 195 17.26 4.51 4.90
N SER A 196 16.64 3.60 5.67
CA SER A 196 17.12 2.23 5.85
C SER A 196 16.65 1.25 4.76
N ASN A 197 15.88 1.72 3.77
CA ASN A 197 15.27 0.90 2.71
C ASN A 197 14.49 -0.31 3.25
N SER A 198 13.94 -0.18 4.45
CA SER A 198 13.20 -1.22 5.14
C SER A 198 12.20 -0.63 6.13
N GLY A 199 11.00 -1.18 6.18
CA GLY A 199 9.96 -0.76 7.09
C GLY A 199 8.99 -1.90 7.38
N VAL A 200 7.95 -1.61 8.14
CA VAL A 200 6.90 -2.55 8.53
C VAL A 200 5.56 -2.07 8.01
N GLN A 201 4.76 -2.99 7.50
CA GLN A 201 3.36 -2.79 7.15
C GLN A 201 2.48 -3.69 8.01
N LEU A 202 1.44 -3.12 8.60
CA LEU A 202 0.39 -3.85 9.29
C LEU A 202 -0.90 -3.75 8.49
N GLU A 203 -1.48 -4.89 8.19
CA GLU A 203 -2.80 -5.05 7.60
C GLU A 203 -3.79 -5.46 8.68
N LEU A 204 -4.66 -4.56 9.06
CA LEU A 204 -5.63 -4.77 10.12
C LEU A 204 -6.98 -5.19 9.51
N THR A 205 -7.48 -6.36 9.86
CA THR A 205 -8.77 -6.82 9.36
C THR A 205 -9.93 -5.89 9.74
N THR A 206 -11.01 -5.92 8.99
CA THR A 206 -12.22 -5.14 9.29
C THR A 206 -12.75 -5.44 10.69
N ALA A 207 -12.78 -6.72 11.08
CA ALA A 207 -13.21 -7.13 12.41
C ALA A 207 -12.31 -6.52 13.51
N LEU A 208 -10.98 -6.57 13.33
CA LEU A 208 -10.05 -5.97 14.28
C LEU A 208 -10.21 -4.45 14.37
N ARG A 209 -10.27 -3.76 13.22
CA ARG A 209 -10.42 -2.29 13.22
C ARG A 209 -11.69 -1.85 13.94
N LYS A 210 -12.80 -2.58 13.80
CA LYS A 210 -14.05 -2.30 14.51
C LYS A 210 -13.87 -2.30 16.03
N GLN A 211 -13.03 -3.16 16.60
CA GLN A 211 -12.81 -3.27 18.04
C GLN A 211 -12.19 -2.00 18.67
N PHE A 212 -11.53 -1.17 17.89
CA PHE A 212 -10.93 0.08 18.36
C PHE A 212 -11.93 1.24 18.48
N PHE A 213 -13.17 1.06 18.03
CA PHE A 213 -14.15 2.15 17.98
C PHE A 213 -15.45 1.82 18.72
N LYS A 214 -16.12 2.86 19.19
CA LYS A 214 -17.42 2.72 19.88
C LYS A 214 -18.43 1.96 19.02
N HIS A 215 -19.20 1.11 19.65
CA HIS A 215 -20.25 0.31 19.03
C HIS A 215 -19.76 -0.62 17.91
N TYR A 216 -18.45 -0.93 17.85
CA TYR A 216 -17.84 -1.76 16.79
C TYR A 216 -18.16 -1.26 15.37
N LYS A 217 -18.25 0.08 15.19
CA LYS A 217 -18.59 0.72 13.91
C LYS A 217 -17.42 1.51 13.37
N LEU A 218 -17.28 1.50 12.02
CA LEU A 218 -16.25 2.22 11.27
C LEU A 218 -16.82 3.42 10.49
N ASP A 219 -18.02 3.89 10.83
CA ASP A 219 -18.56 5.10 10.24
C ASP A 219 -17.81 6.35 10.73
N ARG A 220 -17.94 7.45 9.97
CA ARG A 220 -17.19 8.68 10.24
C ARG A 220 -17.46 9.26 11.64
N HIS A 221 -18.66 9.09 12.17
CA HIS A 221 -19.05 9.67 13.47
C HIS A 221 -18.51 8.86 14.65
N THR A 222 -18.43 7.54 14.52
CA THR A 222 -17.97 6.64 15.58
C THR A 222 -16.46 6.59 15.70
N ARG A 223 -15.71 6.95 14.63
CA ARG A 223 -14.24 6.92 14.58
C ARG A 223 -13.54 8.13 15.22
N SER A 224 -14.26 9.04 15.86
CA SER A 224 -13.68 10.28 16.41
C SER A 224 -12.63 10.05 17.50
N ALA A 225 -12.71 8.95 18.24
CA ALA A 225 -11.74 8.56 19.26
C ALA A 225 -11.48 7.05 19.23
N VAL A 226 -10.20 6.66 19.24
CA VAL A 226 -9.79 5.29 19.48
C VAL A 226 -9.98 4.99 20.96
N SER A 227 -10.91 4.11 21.30
CA SER A 227 -11.19 3.70 22.67
C SER A 227 -10.34 2.47 23.03
N TYR A 228 -9.52 2.60 24.08
CA TYR A 228 -8.76 1.47 24.65
C TYR A 228 -9.57 0.60 25.61
N THR A 229 -10.81 0.98 25.91
CA THR A 229 -11.64 0.31 26.93
C THR A 229 -12.02 -1.13 26.57
N HIS A 230 -11.92 -1.52 25.31
CA HIS A 230 -12.26 -2.87 24.88
C HIS A 230 -11.10 -3.88 24.96
N LEU A 231 -9.85 -3.39 25.15
CA LEU A 231 -8.69 -4.27 25.38
C LEU A 231 -8.55 -4.70 26.87
N ARG A 232 -9.30 -4.09 27.79
CA ARG A 232 -9.30 -4.43 29.23
C ARG A 232 -10.48 -5.30 29.67
N ALA A 233 -11.39 -5.67 28.77
CA ALA A 233 -12.58 -6.44 29.13
C ALA A 233 -12.34 -7.94 29.30
N HIS A 234 -11.08 -8.36 29.34
CA HIS A 234 -10.65 -9.75 29.59
C HIS A 234 -9.58 -9.86 30.70
N GLU A 235 -9.51 -8.85 31.59
CA GLU A 235 -8.85 -8.98 32.91
C GLU A 235 -9.87 -9.27 34.01
#